data_aba590fff26ef44a4b126f7c8aa12b28
#
_entry.id   aba590fff26ef44a4b126f7c8aa12b28
#
_cell.length_a   1.000
_cell.length_b   1.000
_cell.length_c   1.000
_cell.angle_alpha   90.00
_cell.angle_beta   90.00
_cell.angle_gamma   90.00
#
_symmetry.space_group_name_H-M   'P 1'
#
loop_
_entity.id
_entity.type
_entity.pdbx_description
1 polymer ?
#
loop_
_entity_poly.entity_id
_entity_poly.type
_entity_poly.pdbx_seq_one_letter_code
_entity_poly.pdbx_strand_id
1 'polypeptide(L)'
;VINRVAGQQGENLTVFFTEGGGSMRILGYLPMAAQTVMLWGSAATLAVYLIVLMLLIAVLTAYILAALHLLRKGKQDETQAKSVAGTSAHEPRFSNLSRIDVQQKQQPAVSYVQRDLQQICEEFRNYAASELGLYYDIADIRRFIAGLGMGRLMIIRGMSGTGKTSLAYAAGAFFGNPAVIVPVQPMWKERADMIGYFNEFTKRFNETTLLCKLYEAGGSEDIYITVLDEVNISRIEYYFAEFLSLLEIPDPQQRQLEVVSDSWDNDPQRLRGGKLCLPENMWFIGTANNDDSTFAISDKVYDRAAVLDLDKKCAPFAAKAASNLRISWRDLEAQFAQARSQVRMSAEGEQKLAQLDEHLRTHLGITFGNRIMRQLREYVPVMVACGGTQTGAMDDILARKILRKLEQLSPVLLRSEIPVLLTLLEELFGEDQMPLSREYLARLLKST
;
A
#
# COMPACT_ATOMS: atom_id res chain seq x y z
N VAL A 1 -17.90 -30.01 64.22
CA VAL A 1 -16.92 -31.01 64.65
C VAL A 1 -17.73 -32.13 65.32
N ILE A 2 -17.78 -33.31 64.68
CA ILE A 2 -18.53 -34.48 65.22
C ILE A 2 -17.58 -35.29 66.10
N ASN A 3 -17.73 -35.23 67.37
CA ASN A 3 -17.03 -36.13 68.31
C ASN A 3 -17.82 -37.43 68.44
N ARG A 4 -17.24 -38.54 68.05
CA ARG A 4 -17.78 -39.88 68.21
C ARG A 4 -17.40 -40.41 69.61
N VAL A 5 -18.40 -40.70 70.45
CA VAL A 5 -18.19 -41.48 71.64
C VAL A 5 -18.97 -42.79 71.45
N ALA A 6 -18.26 -43.88 71.39
CA ALA A 6 -18.89 -45.22 71.27
C ALA A 6 -18.77 -45.95 72.58
N GLY A 7 -19.89 -46.38 73.16
CA GLY A 7 -19.93 -47.34 74.29
C GLY A 7 -20.60 -48.64 73.87
N GLN A 8 -20.00 -49.79 74.21
CA GLN A 8 -20.49 -51.12 73.85
C GLN A 8 -21.17 -51.76 75.09
N GLN A 9 -22.46 -52.07 74.97
CA GLN A 9 -23.17 -52.91 75.94
C GLN A 9 -23.98 -53.97 75.19
N GLY A 10 -23.54 -55.24 75.17
CA GLY A 10 -24.16 -56.29 74.44
C GLY A 10 -23.91 -56.26 72.91
N GLU A 11 -24.82 -56.98 72.19
CA GLU A 11 -24.71 -57.10 70.71
C GLU A 11 -25.11 -55.82 69.89
N ASN A 12 -25.35 -54.68 70.53
CA ASN A 12 -25.79 -53.43 69.86
C ASN A 12 -24.85 -52.25 70.11
N LEU A 13 -24.49 -51.47 69.06
CA LEU A 13 -23.70 -50.27 69.11
C LEU A 13 -24.61 -49.03 69.22
N THR A 14 -24.44 -48.25 70.30
CA THR A 14 -25.19 -47.03 70.50
C THR A 14 -24.36 -45.82 69.95
N VAL A 15 -24.89 -45.11 68.99
CA VAL A 15 -24.23 -43.94 68.39
C VAL A 15 -24.87 -42.68 68.93
N PHE A 16 -24.04 -41.79 69.48
CA PHE A 16 -24.48 -40.53 70.04
C PHE A 16 -23.98 -39.37 69.09
N PHE A 17 -24.86 -38.45 68.73
CA PHE A 17 -24.52 -37.26 68.07
C PHE A 17 -24.71 -36.05 69.01
N THR A 18 -23.69 -35.15 69.07
CA THR A 18 -23.80 -33.90 69.81
C THR A 18 -23.84 -32.76 68.83
N GLU A 19 -24.96 -32.07 68.78
CA GLU A 19 -25.02 -30.71 68.19
C GLU A 19 -24.74 -29.69 69.31
N GLY A 20 -23.94 -28.66 68.95
CA GLY A 20 -23.38 -27.63 69.83
C GLY A 20 -24.25 -27.26 71.03
N GLY A 21 -23.76 -27.49 72.25
CA GLY A 21 -24.21 -26.87 73.49
C GLY A 21 -25.43 -27.60 74.16
N GLY A 22 -25.22 -28.81 74.74
CA GLY A 22 -26.02 -29.26 75.80
C GLY A 22 -27.30 -30.00 75.47
N SER A 23 -27.24 -31.26 75.34
CA SER A 23 -28.01 -32.41 75.77
C SER A 23 -27.84 -33.54 74.78
N MET A 24 -27.42 -34.70 75.33
CA MET A 24 -27.18 -35.94 74.58
C MET A 24 -28.54 -36.55 74.26
N ARG A 25 -28.87 -36.73 72.96
CA ARG A 25 -30.03 -37.44 72.51
C ARG A 25 -29.62 -38.81 71.92
N ILE A 26 -30.26 -39.88 72.35
CA ILE A 26 -30.12 -41.20 71.75
C ILE A 26 -30.92 -41.22 70.46
N LEU A 27 -30.24 -41.38 69.30
CA LEU A 27 -30.87 -41.35 67.97
C LEU A 27 -31.34 -42.78 67.50
N GLY A 28 -31.02 -43.85 68.19
CA GLY A 28 -31.48 -45.18 67.85
C GLY A 28 -30.41 -46.27 67.93
N TYR A 29 -30.86 -47.55 67.98
CA TYR A 29 -30.00 -48.75 67.89
C TYR A 29 -29.92 -49.24 66.46
N LEU A 30 -28.69 -49.43 65.94
CA LEU A 30 -28.47 -50.06 64.64
C LEU A 30 -28.11 -51.56 64.83
N PRO A 31 -28.81 -52.50 64.18
CA PRO A 31 -28.48 -53.90 64.26
C PRO A 31 -27.11 -54.19 63.57
N MET A 32 -26.43 -55.25 64.08
CA MET A 32 -25.09 -55.66 63.68
C MET A 32 -24.97 -55.90 62.14
N ALA A 33 -26.05 -56.33 61.48
CA ALA A 33 -26.11 -56.50 60.03
C ALA A 33 -26.01 -55.20 59.25
N ALA A 34 -26.45 -54.07 59.84
CA ALA A 34 -26.33 -52.76 59.18
C ALA A 34 -24.90 -52.15 59.25
N GLN A 35 -24.11 -52.62 60.23
CA GLN A 35 -22.70 -52.20 60.35
C GLN A 35 -21.81 -52.83 59.27
N THR A 36 -22.05 -54.11 58.94
CA THR A 36 -21.32 -54.76 57.83
C THR A 36 -21.63 -54.12 56.48
N VAL A 37 -22.87 -53.72 56.21
CA VAL A 37 -23.25 -53.05 54.98
C VAL A 37 -22.62 -51.64 54.88
N MET A 38 -22.53 -50.89 55.98
CA MET A 38 -21.83 -49.59 55.99
C MET A 38 -20.32 -49.68 55.77
N LEU A 39 -19.66 -50.68 56.33
CA LEU A 39 -18.25 -50.95 56.13
C LEU A 39 -17.94 -51.41 54.70
N TRP A 40 -18.82 -52.21 54.10
CA TRP A 40 -18.72 -52.62 52.69
C TRP A 40 -19.02 -51.49 51.76
N GLY A 41 -19.96 -50.61 52.04
CA GLY A 41 -20.24 -49.43 51.30
C GLY A 41 -19.03 -48.42 51.28
N SER A 42 -18.36 -48.20 52.40
CA SER A 42 -17.20 -47.39 52.54
C SER A 42 -15.97 -47.98 51.83
N ALA A 43 -15.81 -49.32 51.87
CA ALA A 43 -14.74 -50.01 51.15
C ALA A 43 -14.93 -49.94 49.61
N ALA A 44 -16.16 -50.12 49.14
CA ALA A 44 -16.53 -50.04 47.74
C ALA A 44 -16.33 -48.59 47.19
N THR A 45 -16.71 -47.55 47.92
CA THR A 45 -16.51 -46.20 47.59
C THR A 45 -15.01 -45.86 47.57
N LEU A 46 -14.24 -46.33 48.53
CA LEU A 46 -12.77 -46.13 48.52
C LEU A 46 -12.10 -46.78 47.28
N ALA A 47 -12.56 -48.02 46.95
CA ALA A 47 -12.08 -48.70 45.75
C ALA A 47 -12.39 -47.95 44.46
N VAL A 48 -13.59 -47.36 44.34
CA VAL A 48 -13.94 -46.52 43.17
C VAL A 48 -13.03 -45.28 43.09
N TYR A 49 -12.79 -44.59 44.21
CA TYR A 49 -11.86 -43.45 44.22
C TYR A 49 -10.44 -43.85 43.84
N LEU A 50 -9.93 -44.99 44.28
CA LEU A 50 -8.62 -45.49 43.90
C LEU A 50 -8.54 -45.85 42.42
N ILE A 51 -9.60 -46.46 41.85
CA ILE A 51 -9.66 -46.76 40.42
C ILE A 51 -9.66 -45.45 39.59
N VAL A 52 -10.47 -44.47 39.97
CA VAL A 52 -10.52 -43.18 39.29
C VAL A 52 -9.17 -42.46 39.38
N LEU A 53 -8.51 -42.47 40.53
CA LEU A 53 -7.18 -41.90 40.74
C LEU A 53 -6.12 -42.59 39.85
N MET A 54 -6.15 -43.93 39.79
CA MET A 54 -5.25 -44.69 38.91
C MET A 54 -5.47 -44.39 37.44
N LEU A 55 -6.73 -44.22 37.01
CA LEU A 55 -7.05 -43.79 35.63
C LEU A 55 -6.56 -42.38 35.33
N LEU A 56 -6.73 -41.46 36.27
CA LEU A 56 -6.21 -40.08 36.10
C LEU A 56 -4.68 -40.04 36.00
N ILE A 57 -3.98 -40.84 36.84
CA ILE A 57 -2.53 -40.97 36.78
C ILE A 57 -2.10 -41.61 35.45
N ALA A 58 -2.82 -42.64 34.95
CA ALA A 58 -2.52 -43.26 33.67
C ALA A 58 -2.72 -42.29 32.49
N VAL A 59 -3.76 -41.46 32.49
CA VAL A 59 -4.00 -40.42 31.49
C VAL A 59 -2.93 -39.36 31.56
N LEU A 60 -2.55 -38.91 32.74
CA LEU A 60 -1.50 -37.90 32.94
C LEU A 60 -0.14 -38.40 32.48
N THR A 61 0.22 -39.66 32.80
CA THR A 61 1.47 -40.28 32.34
C THR A 61 1.49 -40.47 30.82
N ALA A 62 0.37 -40.87 30.21
CA ALA A 62 0.24 -40.94 28.75
C ALA A 62 0.44 -39.57 28.09
N TYR A 63 -0.16 -38.52 28.67
CA TYR A 63 0.01 -37.14 28.18
C TYR A 63 1.44 -36.65 28.30
N ILE A 64 2.11 -36.89 29.44
CA ILE A 64 3.52 -36.54 29.65
C ILE A 64 4.43 -37.31 28.67
N LEU A 65 4.16 -38.61 28.44
CA LEU A 65 4.95 -39.40 27.47
C LEU A 65 4.72 -38.92 26.05
N ALA A 66 3.52 -38.52 25.66
CA ALA A 66 3.22 -37.94 24.38
C ALA A 66 3.91 -36.58 24.21
N ALA A 67 3.87 -35.74 25.23
CA ALA A 67 4.58 -34.43 25.21
C ALA A 67 6.10 -34.63 25.13
N LEU A 68 6.68 -35.56 25.87
CA LEU A 68 8.10 -35.89 25.78
C LEU A 68 8.49 -36.49 24.42
N HIS A 69 7.59 -37.28 23.82
CA HIS A 69 7.81 -37.83 22.49
C HIS A 69 7.83 -36.71 21.42
N LEU A 70 6.89 -35.77 21.52
CA LEU A 70 6.87 -34.57 20.63
C LEU A 70 8.11 -33.71 20.83
N LEU A 71 8.54 -33.48 22.09
CA LEU A 71 9.79 -32.72 22.38
C LEU A 71 11.04 -33.47 21.90
N ARG A 72 11.08 -34.81 21.98
CA ARG A 72 12.19 -35.62 21.45
C ARG A 72 12.19 -35.62 19.95
N LYS A 73 11.01 -35.67 19.30
CA LYS A 73 10.89 -35.57 17.85
C LYS A 73 11.37 -34.20 17.34
N GLY A 74 10.94 -33.11 17.99
CA GLY A 74 11.43 -31.77 17.69
C GLY A 74 12.96 -31.62 17.88
N LYS A 75 13.54 -32.26 18.93
CA LYS A 75 15.02 -32.28 19.10
C LYS A 75 15.73 -33.19 18.11
N GLN A 76 15.12 -34.29 17.65
CA GLN A 76 15.71 -35.13 16.60
C GLN A 76 15.66 -34.43 15.24
N ASP A 77 14.58 -33.72 14.95
CA ASP A 77 14.48 -32.91 13.75
C ASP A 77 15.50 -31.73 13.79
N GLU A 78 15.73 -31.12 14.97
CA GLU A 78 16.81 -30.13 15.17
C GLU A 78 18.23 -30.74 15.07
N THR A 79 18.40 -31.98 15.52
CA THR A 79 19.70 -32.67 15.49
C THR A 79 20.01 -33.24 14.09
N GLN A 80 18.98 -33.69 13.35
CA GLN A 80 19.11 -34.00 11.93
C GLN A 80 19.35 -32.74 11.09
N ALA A 81 18.68 -31.61 11.43
CA ALA A 81 19.00 -30.32 10.82
C ALA A 81 20.43 -29.86 11.11
N LYS A 82 20.98 -30.17 12.30
CA LYS A 82 22.38 -29.85 12.64
C LYS A 82 23.43 -30.87 12.13
N SER A 83 23.06 -32.10 11.84
CA SER A 83 24.00 -33.10 11.28
C SER A 83 24.09 -33.06 9.76
N VAL A 84 23.18 -32.35 9.07
CA VAL A 84 23.25 -31.96 7.65
C VAL A 84 24.02 -30.62 7.47
N ALA A 85 24.46 -29.98 8.55
CA ALA A 85 25.23 -28.74 8.55
C ALA A 85 26.73 -28.88 8.16
N GLY A 86 27.06 -29.93 7.41
CA GLY A 86 28.24 -29.98 6.55
C GLY A 86 27.83 -29.74 5.10
N THR A 87 27.88 -28.45 4.63
CA THR A 87 27.41 -27.93 3.33
C THR A 87 25.91 -27.72 3.19
N SER A 88 25.29 -26.94 4.05
CA SER A 88 23.95 -26.42 3.79
C SER A 88 24.06 -25.11 3.00
N ALA A 89 23.84 -25.17 1.71
CA ALA A 89 23.27 -24.03 1.01
C ALA A 89 21.96 -23.71 1.76
N HIS A 90 21.94 -22.68 2.61
CA HIS A 90 20.73 -22.20 3.24
C HIS A 90 19.70 -21.97 2.13
N GLU A 91 18.48 -22.51 2.27
CA GLU A 91 17.41 -22.15 1.33
C GLU A 91 17.35 -20.62 1.23
N PRO A 92 17.30 -20.07 0.00
CA PRO A 92 17.31 -18.63 -0.16
C PRO A 92 16.12 -18.01 0.59
N ARG A 93 16.40 -16.99 1.39
CA ARG A 93 15.34 -16.28 2.14
C ARG A 93 14.37 -15.52 1.22
N PHE A 94 14.77 -15.27 -0.05
CA PHE A 94 13.98 -14.66 -1.11
C PHE A 94 13.79 -15.66 -2.25
N SER A 95 12.68 -16.34 -2.26
CA SER A 95 12.39 -17.36 -3.28
C SER A 95 11.94 -16.76 -4.62
N ASN A 96 11.10 -15.73 -4.59
CA ASN A 96 10.57 -15.11 -5.80
C ASN A 96 11.63 -14.21 -6.46
N LEU A 97 12.36 -13.40 -5.70
CA LEU A 97 13.42 -12.56 -6.27
C LEU A 97 14.53 -13.40 -6.91
N SER A 98 14.93 -14.51 -6.28
CA SER A 98 15.92 -15.44 -6.86
C SER A 98 15.41 -16.08 -8.14
N ARG A 99 14.10 -16.40 -8.23
CA ARG A 99 13.48 -16.91 -9.46
C ARG A 99 13.48 -15.87 -10.58
N ILE A 100 13.25 -14.58 -10.24
CA ILE A 100 13.33 -13.47 -11.21
C ILE A 100 14.74 -13.38 -11.79
N ASP A 101 15.80 -13.51 -11.00
CA ASP A 101 17.18 -13.53 -11.50
C ASP A 101 17.43 -14.63 -12.54
N VAL A 102 16.86 -15.81 -12.33
CA VAL A 102 16.97 -16.92 -13.28
C VAL A 102 16.16 -16.65 -14.56
N GLN A 103 14.93 -16.16 -14.42
CA GLN A 103 14.05 -15.87 -15.55
C GLN A 103 14.62 -14.78 -16.46
N GLN A 104 15.17 -13.70 -15.89
CA GLN A 104 15.71 -12.59 -16.68
C GLN A 104 16.95 -12.96 -17.48
N LYS A 105 17.78 -13.91 -16.99
CA LYS A 105 18.90 -14.45 -17.77
C LYS A 105 18.48 -15.23 -19.01
N GLN A 106 17.25 -15.72 -19.03
CA GLN A 106 16.70 -16.55 -20.10
C GLN A 106 15.79 -15.77 -21.07
N GLN A 107 15.49 -14.51 -20.75
CA GLN A 107 14.61 -13.70 -21.59
C GLN A 107 15.29 -13.37 -22.93
N PRO A 108 14.56 -13.53 -24.06
CA PRO A 108 15.07 -13.12 -25.36
C PRO A 108 15.21 -11.58 -25.43
N ALA A 109 16.08 -11.12 -26.30
CA ALA A 109 16.22 -9.69 -26.57
C ALA A 109 14.88 -9.13 -27.11
N VAL A 110 14.45 -8.01 -26.54
CA VAL A 110 13.22 -7.33 -26.90
C VAL A 110 13.52 -6.24 -27.91
N SER A 111 12.70 -6.12 -28.94
CA SER A 111 12.76 -5.01 -29.90
C SER A 111 11.86 -3.88 -29.44
N TYR A 112 12.41 -2.67 -29.32
CA TYR A 112 11.69 -1.45 -28.96
C TYR A 112 11.49 -0.56 -30.17
N VAL A 113 10.37 0.16 -30.18
CA VAL A 113 9.98 1.09 -31.26
C VAL A 113 10.11 2.51 -30.75
N GLN A 114 10.61 3.41 -31.60
CA GLN A 114 10.65 4.84 -31.28
C GLN A 114 9.39 5.55 -31.75
N ARG A 115 8.87 6.47 -30.93
CA ARG A 115 7.72 7.33 -31.23
C ARG A 115 7.93 8.69 -30.56
N ASP A 116 7.42 9.75 -31.17
CA ASP A 116 7.34 11.04 -30.51
C ASP A 116 6.16 11.08 -29.50
N LEU A 117 6.17 12.07 -28.62
CA LEU A 117 5.19 12.15 -27.52
C LEU A 117 3.77 12.40 -28.03
N GLN A 118 3.58 13.12 -29.14
CA GLN A 118 2.26 13.33 -29.71
C GLN A 118 1.69 12.03 -30.29
N GLN A 119 2.51 11.27 -31.02
CA GLN A 119 2.14 9.95 -31.53
C GLN A 119 1.80 8.98 -30.39
N ILE A 120 2.61 8.96 -29.32
CA ILE A 120 2.33 8.14 -28.13
C ILE A 120 0.94 8.48 -27.57
N CYS A 121 0.59 9.75 -27.44
CA CYS A 121 -0.73 10.16 -26.92
C CYS A 121 -1.88 9.70 -27.84
N GLU A 122 -1.72 9.89 -29.17
CA GLU A 122 -2.74 9.51 -30.14
C GLU A 122 -2.91 7.98 -30.25
N GLU A 123 -1.80 7.24 -30.29
CA GLU A 123 -1.79 5.79 -30.32
C GLU A 123 -2.35 5.20 -29.02
N PHE A 124 -1.99 5.75 -27.85
CA PHE A 124 -2.54 5.30 -26.56
C PHE A 124 -4.04 5.54 -26.47
N ARG A 125 -4.54 6.71 -26.87
CA ARG A 125 -5.98 7.00 -26.88
C ARG A 125 -6.74 6.01 -27.77
N ASN A 126 -6.22 5.74 -28.98
CA ASN A 126 -6.83 4.80 -29.89
C ASN A 126 -6.77 3.36 -29.38
N TYR A 127 -5.63 2.93 -28.81
CA TYR A 127 -5.46 1.61 -28.20
C TYR A 127 -6.46 1.38 -27.05
N ALA A 128 -6.57 2.34 -26.13
CA ALA A 128 -7.51 2.24 -25.02
C ALA A 128 -8.96 2.06 -25.51
N ALA A 129 -9.33 2.76 -26.59
CA ALA A 129 -10.67 2.67 -27.15
C ALA A 129 -10.89 1.43 -28.02
N SER A 130 -9.96 1.07 -28.91
CA SER A 130 -10.13 -0.06 -29.84
C SER A 130 -9.95 -1.43 -29.19
N GLU A 131 -8.96 -1.56 -28.30
CA GLU A 131 -8.61 -2.87 -27.71
C GLU A 131 -9.29 -3.10 -26.37
N LEU A 132 -9.49 -2.04 -25.57
CA LEU A 132 -9.98 -2.17 -24.21
C LEU A 132 -11.41 -1.62 -24.01
N GLY A 133 -11.99 -0.93 -25.01
CA GLY A 133 -13.28 -0.30 -24.89
C GLY A 133 -13.32 0.86 -23.89
N LEU A 134 -12.16 1.47 -23.61
CA LEU A 134 -11.99 2.55 -22.65
C LEU A 134 -11.81 3.88 -23.39
N TYR A 135 -12.72 4.80 -23.18
CA TYR A 135 -12.75 6.08 -23.89
C TYR A 135 -12.28 7.21 -22.99
N TYR A 136 -11.20 7.91 -23.43
CA TYR A 136 -10.62 9.06 -22.74
C TYR A 136 -10.51 10.24 -23.69
N ASP A 137 -10.65 11.45 -23.16
CA ASP A 137 -10.35 12.65 -23.92
C ASP A 137 -8.84 12.72 -24.22
N ILE A 138 -8.49 13.25 -25.41
CA ILE A 138 -7.07 13.41 -25.77
C ILE A 138 -6.33 14.32 -24.80
N ALA A 139 -7.02 15.31 -24.23
CA ALA A 139 -6.44 16.20 -23.23
C ALA A 139 -6.04 15.43 -21.95
N ASP A 140 -6.85 14.46 -21.48
CA ASP A 140 -6.53 13.66 -20.32
C ASP A 140 -5.36 12.69 -20.59
N ILE A 141 -5.31 12.11 -21.79
CA ILE A 141 -4.17 11.30 -22.23
C ILE A 141 -2.89 12.12 -22.27
N ARG A 142 -2.93 13.34 -22.85
CA ARG A 142 -1.76 14.26 -22.88
C ARG A 142 -1.29 14.62 -21.48
N ARG A 143 -2.22 14.92 -20.56
CA ARG A 143 -1.93 15.20 -19.15
C ARG A 143 -1.29 14.01 -18.46
N PHE A 144 -1.81 12.79 -18.73
CA PHE A 144 -1.25 11.57 -18.19
C PHE A 144 0.20 11.36 -18.64
N ILE A 145 0.47 11.40 -19.94
CA ILE A 145 1.83 11.24 -20.51
C ILE A 145 2.76 12.37 -20.04
N ALA A 146 2.31 13.62 -20.05
CA ALA A 146 3.11 14.74 -19.55
C ALA A 146 3.38 14.60 -18.03
N GLY A 147 2.44 14.07 -17.27
CA GLY A 147 2.62 13.77 -15.85
C GLY A 147 3.68 12.69 -15.58
N LEU A 148 3.81 11.67 -16.45
CA LEU A 148 4.91 10.71 -16.37
C LEU A 148 6.28 11.39 -16.56
N GLY A 149 6.35 12.39 -17.43
CA GLY A 149 7.56 13.19 -17.66
C GLY A 149 7.90 14.13 -16.49
N MET A 150 6.94 14.48 -15.63
CA MET A 150 7.18 15.36 -14.49
C MET A 150 7.84 14.64 -13.29
N GLY A 151 7.62 13.33 -13.15
CA GLY A 151 8.16 12.55 -12.04
C GLY A 151 7.68 11.12 -12.00
N ARG A 152 8.05 10.38 -10.96
CA ARG A 152 7.74 8.95 -10.81
C ARG A 152 6.49 8.68 -9.97
N LEU A 153 5.84 9.71 -9.46
CA LEU A 153 4.59 9.60 -8.70
C LEU A 153 3.50 10.43 -9.36
N MET A 154 2.35 9.83 -9.59
CA MET A 154 1.13 10.50 -10.06
C MET A 154 -0.05 10.13 -9.16
N ILE A 155 -0.92 11.10 -8.89
CA ILE A 155 -2.20 10.87 -8.22
C ILE A 155 -3.32 11.20 -9.20
N ILE A 156 -4.15 10.19 -9.50
CA ILE A 156 -5.36 10.35 -10.32
C ILE A 156 -6.55 10.45 -9.36
N ARG A 157 -7.22 11.61 -9.37
CA ARG A 157 -8.39 11.88 -8.52
C ARG A 157 -9.66 11.89 -9.34
N GLY A 158 -10.80 11.75 -8.70
CA GLY A 158 -12.13 11.90 -9.30
C GLY A 158 -13.18 11.03 -8.62
N MET A 159 -14.42 11.15 -9.07
CA MET A 159 -15.52 10.32 -8.57
C MET A 159 -15.30 8.84 -8.84
N SER A 160 -15.95 7.97 -8.07
CA SER A 160 -15.91 6.53 -8.31
C SER A 160 -16.48 6.20 -9.70
N GLY A 161 -15.85 5.23 -10.39
CA GLY A 161 -16.32 4.78 -11.72
C GLY A 161 -16.00 5.70 -12.89
N THR A 162 -15.11 6.69 -12.76
CA THR A 162 -14.65 7.55 -13.87
C THR A 162 -13.51 6.93 -14.71
N GLY A 163 -12.99 5.75 -14.33
CA GLY A 163 -11.97 5.05 -15.09
C GLY A 163 -10.52 5.32 -14.64
N LYS A 164 -10.31 5.81 -13.41
CA LYS A 164 -8.97 6.13 -12.87
C LYS A 164 -8.01 4.94 -12.91
N THR A 165 -8.39 3.84 -12.29
CA THR A 165 -7.60 2.59 -12.27
C THR A 165 -7.46 2.01 -13.67
N SER A 166 -8.54 2.09 -14.48
CA SER A 166 -8.54 1.61 -15.85
C SER A 166 -7.58 2.38 -16.75
N LEU A 167 -7.39 3.71 -16.56
CA LEU A 167 -6.42 4.49 -17.32
C LEU A 167 -4.99 4.03 -17.06
N ALA A 168 -4.63 3.85 -15.81
CA ALA A 168 -3.29 3.36 -15.44
C ALA A 168 -3.06 1.91 -15.89
N TYR A 169 -4.09 1.05 -15.79
CA TYR A 169 -4.06 -0.31 -16.33
C TYR A 169 -3.85 -0.30 -17.86
N ALA A 170 -4.62 0.51 -18.58
CA ALA A 170 -4.50 0.65 -20.02
C ALA A 170 -3.11 1.14 -20.44
N ALA A 171 -2.49 2.04 -19.66
CA ALA A 171 -1.13 2.52 -19.95
C ALA A 171 -0.09 1.39 -19.86
N GLY A 172 -0.16 0.54 -18.83
CA GLY A 172 0.73 -0.63 -18.74
C GLY A 172 0.54 -1.58 -19.91
N ALA A 173 -0.70 -1.91 -20.26
CA ALA A 173 -1.02 -2.76 -21.41
C ALA A 173 -0.56 -2.14 -22.73
N PHE A 174 -0.73 -0.83 -22.91
CA PHE A 174 -0.27 -0.09 -24.09
C PHE A 174 1.25 -0.15 -24.24
N PHE A 175 2.01 0.04 -23.16
CA PHE A 175 3.47 -0.07 -23.20
C PHE A 175 3.99 -1.52 -23.28
N GLY A 176 3.11 -2.49 -23.43
CA GLY A 176 3.47 -3.91 -23.59
C GLY A 176 3.95 -4.59 -22.30
N ASN A 177 3.76 -3.96 -21.15
CA ASN A 177 4.06 -4.52 -19.84
C ASN A 177 2.86 -4.25 -18.91
N PRO A 178 2.03 -5.27 -18.62
CA PRO A 178 0.81 -5.10 -17.84
C PRO A 178 1.06 -4.44 -16.49
N ALA A 179 0.25 -3.43 -16.17
CA ALA A 179 0.34 -2.73 -14.91
C ALA A 179 0.10 -3.65 -13.71
N VAL A 180 0.83 -3.44 -12.64
CA VAL A 180 0.61 -4.13 -11.36
C VAL A 180 -0.35 -3.31 -10.52
N ILE A 181 -1.48 -3.91 -10.15
CA ILE A 181 -2.45 -3.28 -9.26
C ILE A 181 -2.18 -3.76 -7.85
N VAL A 182 -1.92 -2.81 -6.97
CA VAL A 182 -1.68 -3.02 -5.54
C VAL A 182 -2.82 -2.35 -4.77
N PRO A 183 -3.84 -3.12 -4.33
CA PRO A 183 -4.94 -2.56 -3.55
C PRO A 183 -4.44 -2.14 -2.17
N VAL A 184 -4.60 -0.85 -1.85
CA VAL A 184 -4.23 -0.33 -0.53
C VAL A 184 -5.26 -0.79 0.49
N GLN A 185 -4.79 -1.22 1.67
CA GLN A 185 -5.67 -1.69 2.73
C GLN A 185 -5.82 -0.63 3.84
N PRO A 186 -6.97 -0.54 4.51
CA PRO A 186 -7.22 0.45 5.56
C PRO A 186 -6.25 0.36 6.75
N MET A 187 -5.64 -0.82 6.96
CA MET A 187 -4.71 -1.08 8.06
C MET A 187 -3.27 -0.67 7.76
N TRP A 188 -2.93 -0.28 6.54
CA TRP A 188 -1.55 0.04 6.16
C TRP A 188 -1.02 1.26 6.91
N LYS A 189 0.15 1.11 7.51
CA LYS A 189 0.82 2.17 8.28
C LYS A 189 2.31 2.26 7.99
N GLU A 190 2.91 1.20 7.48
CA GLU A 190 4.35 1.05 7.36
C GLU A 190 4.76 0.57 5.97
N ARG A 191 6.02 0.78 5.62
CA ARG A 191 6.64 0.25 4.40
C ARG A 191 6.46 -1.27 4.28
N ALA A 192 6.56 -2.00 5.39
CA ALA A 192 6.42 -3.45 5.41
C ALA A 192 5.08 -3.94 4.86
N ASP A 193 4.01 -3.15 5.00
CA ASP A 193 2.71 -3.47 4.41
C ASP A 193 2.75 -3.55 2.88
N MET A 194 3.65 -2.77 2.25
CA MET A 194 3.80 -2.72 0.80
C MET A 194 4.82 -3.70 0.25
N ILE A 195 6.00 -3.78 0.87
CA ILE A 195 7.12 -4.57 0.33
C ILE A 195 7.27 -5.94 0.97
N GLY A 196 6.63 -6.17 2.14
CA GLY A 196 6.77 -7.38 2.92
C GLY A 196 7.77 -7.25 4.07
N TYR A 197 8.00 -8.35 4.75
CA TYR A 197 8.83 -8.40 5.96
C TYR A 197 9.55 -9.73 6.09
N PHE A 198 10.64 -9.73 6.84
CA PHE A 198 11.38 -10.94 7.18
C PHE A 198 10.70 -11.67 8.34
N ASN A 199 10.42 -12.96 8.17
CA ASN A 199 9.85 -13.82 9.20
C ASN A 199 10.98 -14.55 9.94
N GLU A 200 11.20 -14.19 11.19
CA GLU A 200 12.26 -14.74 12.03
C GLU A 200 12.10 -16.24 12.33
N PHE A 201 10.88 -16.75 12.31
CA PHE A 201 10.61 -18.17 12.58
C PHE A 201 10.94 -19.05 11.37
N THR A 202 10.47 -18.63 10.19
CA THR A 202 10.68 -19.39 8.95
C THR A 202 12.01 -19.08 8.27
N LYS A 203 12.70 -18.02 8.72
CA LYS A 203 13.91 -17.46 8.09
C LYS A 203 13.72 -17.13 6.61
N ARG A 204 12.49 -16.78 6.23
CA ARG A 204 12.11 -16.37 4.87
C ARG A 204 11.52 -14.98 4.87
N PHE A 205 11.72 -14.26 3.78
CA PHE A 205 11.07 -12.99 3.55
C PHE A 205 9.69 -13.21 2.94
N ASN A 206 8.66 -12.56 3.46
CA ASN A 206 7.32 -12.57 2.88
C ASN A 206 7.27 -11.54 1.74
N GLU A 207 7.62 -11.99 0.54
CA GLU A 207 7.77 -11.15 -0.66
C GLU A 207 6.41 -10.74 -1.22
N THR A 208 6.12 -9.45 -1.28
CA THR A 208 4.90 -8.93 -1.92
C THR A 208 5.06 -8.85 -3.44
N THR A 209 3.94 -8.74 -4.14
CA THR A 209 3.94 -8.51 -5.59
C THR A 209 4.67 -7.21 -5.96
N LEU A 210 4.53 -6.15 -5.14
CA LEU A 210 5.22 -4.89 -5.36
C LEU A 210 6.74 -5.05 -5.26
N LEU A 211 7.24 -5.73 -4.22
CA LEU A 211 8.68 -5.98 -4.07
C LEU A 211 9.23 -6.77 -5.26
N CYS A 212 8.52 -7.82 -5.69
CA CYS A 212 8.91 -8.61 -6.86
C CYS A 212 9.00 -7.75 -8.13
N LYS A 213 8.05 -6.84 -8.34
CA LYS A 213 8.04 -5.95 -9.51
C LYS A 213 9.09 -4.84 -9.44
N LEU A 214 9.37 -4.30 -8.25
CA LEU A 214 10.50 -3.39 -8.05
C LEU A 214 11.83 -4.08 -8.42
N TYR A 215 12.00 -5.31 -7.97
CA TYR A 215 13.18 -6.08 -8.27
C TYR A 215 13.30 -6.44 -9.76
N GLU A 216 12.20 -6.88 -10.39
CA GLU A 216 12.11 -7.20 -11.82
C GLU A 216 12.46 -5.98 -12.68
N ALA A 217 11.86 -4.81 -12.38
CA ALA A 217 12.06 -3.58 -13.10
C ALA A 217 13.54 -3.15 -13.14
N GLY A 218 14.28 -3.32 -12.04
CA GLY A 218 15.71 -2.98 -11.99
C GLY A 218 16.60 -3.77 -12.96
N GLY A 219 16.08 -4.79 -13.62
CA GLY A 219 16.80 -5.59 -14.62
C GLY A 219 16.16 -5.56 -16.00
N SER A 220 15.26 -4.63 -16.29
CA SER A 220 14.50 -4.53 -17.54
C SER A 220 14.58 -3.13 -18.13
N GLU A 221 14.47 -3.04 -19.45
CA GLU A 221 14.30 -1.78 -20.18
C GLU A 221 12.82 -1.44 -20.43
N ASP A 222 11.89 -2.30 -20.03
CA ASP A 222 10.45 -2.05 -20.17
C ASP A 222 9.98 -0.95 -19.20
N ILE A 223 8.89 -0.29 -19.54
CA ILE A 223 8.18 0.65 -18.68
C ILE A 223 7.32 -0.14 -17.68
N TYR A 224 7.44 0.16 -16.40
CA TYR A 224 6.63 -0.43 -15.33
C TYR A 224 5.65 0.59 -14.78
N ILE A 225 4.37 0.24 -14.80
CA ILE A 225 3.30 1.01 -14.16
C ILE A 225 2.82 0.24 -12.93
N THR A 226 2.96 0.82 -11.77
CA THR A 226 2.44 0.28 -10.51
C THR A 226 1.29 1.15 -10.04
N VAL A 227 0.11 0.55 -9.94
CA VAL A 227 -1.10 1.23 -9.48
C VAL A 227 -1.30 0.96 -8.01
N LEU A 228 -1.22 1.99 -7.19
CA LEU A 228 -1.67 1.95 -5.80
C LEU A 228 -3.16 2.32 -5.80
N ASP A 229 -4.01 1.31 -5.70
CA ASP A 229 -5.45 1.53 -5.84
C ASP A 229 -6.06 1.98 -4.53
N GLU A 230 -6.85 3.06 -4.57
CA GLU A 230 -7.46 3.72 -3.42
C GLU A 230 -6.44 4.17 -2.36
N VAL A 231 -5.44 4.95 -2.78
CA VAL A 231 -4.34 5.37 -1.89
C VAL A 231 -4.78 6.10 -0.62
N ASN A 232 -5.95 6.69 -0.64
CA ASN A 232 -6.49 7.47 0.48
C ASN A 232 -7.46 6.69 1.38
N ILE A 233 -7.60 5.38 1.20
CA ILE A 233 -8.28 4.50 2.17
C ILE A 233 -7.46 4.33 3.46
N SER A 234 -6.15 4.55 3.37
CA SER A 234 -5.22 4.73 4.49
C SER A 234 -4.38 5.99 4.27
N ARG A 235 -3.62 6.42 5.27
CA ARG A 235 -2.80 7.64 5.15
C ARG A 235 -1.52 7.35 4.37
N ILE A 236 -1.50 7.75 3.11
CA ILE A 236 -0.36 7.57 2.20
C ILE A 236 0.94 8.18 2.75
N GLU A 237 0.86 9.24 3.55
CA GLU A 237 2.01 9.88 4.19
C GLU A 237 2.78 8.96 5.14
N TYR A 238 2.18 7.85 5.58
CA TYR A 238 2.82 6.89 6.47
C TYR A 238 3.38 5.71 5.70
N TYR A 239 2.54 4.92 5.04
CA TYR A 239 3.01 3.70 4.39
C TYR A 239 3.91 3.98 3.16
N PHE A 240 3.76 5.13 2.50
CA PHE A 240 4.56 5.54 1.33
C PHE A 240 5.64 6.58 1.66
N ALA A 241 5.85 6.94 2.93
CA ALA A 241 6.76 8.00 3.38
C ALA A 241 8.20 7.84 2.87
N GLU A 242 8.74 6.64 2.94
CA GLU A 242 10.10 6.35 2.49
C GLU A 242 10.24 6.51 0.98
N PHE A 243 9.26 6.02 0.20
CA PHE A 243 9.23 6.21 -1.25
C PHE A 243 9.14 7.69 -1.63
N LEU A 244 8.30 8.48 -0.94
CA LEU A 244 8.23 9.94 -1.16
C LEU A 244 9.59 10.61 -0.95
N SER A 245 10.37 10.15 0.00
CA SER A 245 11.69 10.70 0.30
C SER A 245 12.74 10.23 -0.72
N LEU A 246 12.75 8.94 -1.05
CA LEU A 246 13.70 8.37 -2.01
C LEU A 246 13.50 8.92 -3.42
N LEU A 247 12.26 9.11 -3.86
CA LEU A 247 11.95 9.65 -5.19
C LEU A 247 12.39 11.12 -5.37
N GLU A 248 12.62 11.87 -4.30
CA GLU A 248 13.15 13.23 -4.34
C GLU A 248 14.68 13.30 -4.47
N ILE A 249 15.40 12.22 -4.18
CA ILE A 249 16.85 12.17 -4.32
C ILE A 249 17.21 12.33 -5.80
N PRO A 250 18.03 13.35 -6.19
CA PRO A 250 18.35 13.60 -7.58
C PRO A 250 19.11 12.45 -8.23
N ASP A 251 20.10 11.89 -7.53
CA ASP A 251 20.90 10.77 -8.03
C ASP A 251 20.14 9.44 -7.84
N PRO A 252 19.71 8.77 -8.93
CA PRO A 252 18.98 7.52 -8.85
C PRO A 252 19.72 6.41 -8.09
N GLN A 253 21.06 6.39 -8.15
CA GLN A 253 21.85 5.36 -7.48
C GLN A 253 21.80 5.48 -5.94
N GLN A 254 21.44 6.63 -5.42
CA GLN A 254 21.27 6.88 -3.98
C GLN A 254 19.84 6.56 -3.48
N ARG A 255 18.92 6.21 -4.35
CA ARG A 255 17.55 5.83 -4.02
C ARG A 255 17.48 4.39 -3.49
N GLN A 256 18.11 4.14 -2.35
CA GLN A 256 18.28 2.82 -1.76
C GLN A 256 17.14 2.52 -0.78
N LEU A 257 16.26 1.58 -1.16
CA LEU A 257 15.21 1.05 -0.29
C LEU A 257 15.78 -0.07 0.56
N GLU A 258 15.73 0.07 1.88
CA GLU A 258 16.16 -1.00 2.78
C GLU A 258 15.08 -2.09 2.85
N VAL A 259 15.43 -3.31 2.44
CA VAL A 259 14.54 -4.47 2.46
C VAL A 259 14.81 -5.31 3.72
N VAL A 260 16.07 -5.57 4.01
CA VAL A 260 16.55 -6.27 5.21
C VAL A 260 17.79 -5.58 5.76
N SER A 261 18.04 -5.73 7.06
CA SER A 261 19.15 -5.07 7.75
C SER A 261 20.53 -5.73 7.54
N ASP A 262 20.53 -7.00 7.15
CA ASP A 262 21.74 -7.81 6.97
C ASP A 262 21.85 -8.36 5.53
N SER A 263 22.97 -8.93 5.18
CA SER A 263 23.22 -9.54 3.86
C SER A 263 23.62 -11.00 4.03
N TRP A 264 23.03 -11.87 3.20
CA TRP A 264 23.38 -13.30 3.12
C TRP A 264 24.02 -13.60 1.76
N ASP A 265 24.93 -14.57 1.73
CA ASP A 265 25.67 -14.92 0.50
C ASP A 265 24.79 -15.37 -0.65
N ASN A 266 23.60 -15.91 -0.35
CA ASN A 266 22.61 -16.37 -1.33
C ASN A 266 21.47 -15.38 -1.57
N ASP A 267 21.62 -14.12 -1.16
CA ASP A 267 20.65 -13.08 -1.49
C ASP A 267 20.59 -12.80 -3.01
N PRO A 268 19.43 -12.35 -3.52
CA PRO A 268 19.26 -11.98 -4.92
C PRO A 268 20.27 -10.91 -5.37
N GLN A 269 20.71 -10.99 -6.64
CA GLN A 269 21.88 -10.24 -7.17
C GLN A 269 21.75 -8.71 -7.07
N ARG A 270 20.51 -8.16 -7.16
CA ARG A 270 20.25 -6.71 -7.05
C ARG A 270 20.04 -6.23 -5.63
N LEU A 271 19.90 -7.15 -4.68
CA LEU A 271 19.81 -6.81 -3.27
C LEU A 271 21.22 -6.69 -2.70
N ARG A 272 21.75 -5.47 -2.64
CA ARG A 272 23.14 -5.21 -2.21
C ARG A 272 23.15 -4.69 -0.78
N GLY A 273 23.76 -5.46 0.13
CA GLY A 273 23.80 -5.09 1.55
C GLY A 273 22.38 -4.94 2.15
N GLY A 274 21.46 -5.81 1.76
CA GLY A 274 20.07 -5.74 2.21
C GLY A 274 19.21 -4.63 1.58
N LYS A 275 19.76 -3.86 0.64
CA LYS A 275 19.10 -2.72 0.01
C LYS A 275 18.84 -2.95 -1.47
N LEU A 276 17.70 -2.46 -1.96
CA LEU A 276 17.29 -2.44 -3.35
C LEU A 276 17.30 -1.01 -3.88
N CYS A 277 18.03 -0.76 -4.96
CA CYS A 277 17.92 0.52 -5.65
C CYS A 277 16.55 0.65 -6.33
N LEU A 278 15.83 1.75 -6.10
CA LEU A 278 14.56 2.00 -6.76
C LEU A 278 14.77 2.12 -8.27
N PRO A 279 14.06 1.34 -9.09
CA PRO A 279 14.23 1.35 -10.53
C PRO A 279 13.71 2.66 -11.15
N GLU A 280 14.46 3.19 -12.11
CA GLU A 280 14.11 4.42 -12.80
C GLU A 280 12.96 4.26 -13.81
N ASN A 281 12.69 3.03 -14.24
CA ASN A 281 11.66 2.68 -15.20
C ASN A 281 10.31 2.33 -14.58
N MET A 282 10.11 2.64 -13.27
CA MET A 282 8.84 2.40 -12.58
C MET A 282 8.14 3.70 -12.21
N TRP A 283 6.89 3.81 -12.59
CA TRP A 283 5.98 4.89 -12.20
C TRP A 283 4.93 4.37 -11.23
N PHE A 284 4.75 5.08 -10.12
CA PHE A 284 3.71 4.83 -9.14
C PHE A 284 2.51 5.71 -9.45
N ILE A 285 1.36 5.11 -9.65
CA ILE A 285 0.11 5.81 -9.94
C ILE A 285 -0.88 5.50 -8.83
N GLY A 286 -1.13 6.49 -7.98
CA GLY A 286 -2.14 6.38 -6.93
C GLY A 286 -3.51 6.79 -7.46
N THR A 287 -4.54 5.97 -7.24
CA THR A 287 -5.93 6.39 -7.48
C THR A 287 -6.55 6.86 -6.17
N ALA A 288 -7.28 7.97 -6.21
CA ALA A 288 -7.95 8.51 -5.05
C ALA A 288 -9.42 8.85 -5.37
N ASN A 289 -10.31 8.43 -4.49
CA ASN A 289 -11.71 8.83 -4.54
C ASN A 289 -11.92 10.09 -3.69
N ASN A 290 -12.80 10.98 -4.14
CA ASN A 290 -13.18 12.18 -3.39
C ASN A 290 -14.43 11.88 -2.54
N ASP A 291 -14.39 10.80 -1.76
CA ASP A 291 -15.50 10.35 -0.92
C ASP A 291 -15.25 10.74 0.55
N ASP A 292 -16.29 11.05 1.29
CA ASP A 292 -16.22 11.44 2.72
C ASP A 292 -15.67 10.33 3.62
N SER A 293 -15.63 9.09 3.14
CA SER A 293 -15.12 7.91 3.89
C SER A 293 -13.61 7.73 3.80
N THR A 294 -12.89 8.57 3.04
CA THR A 294 -11.46 8.44 2.78
C THR A 294 -10.66 9.54 3.45
N PHE A 295 -9.35 9.30 3.67
CA PHE A 295 -8.47 10.31 4.23
C PHE A 295 -8.11 11.39 3.21
N ALA A 296 -8.03 12.65 3.67
CA ALA A 296 -7.47 13.72 2.85
C ALA A 296 -5.99 13.47 2.58
N ILE A 297 -5.57 13.56 1.33
CA ILE A 297 -4.16 13.50 0.94
C ILE A 297 -3.53 14.86 1.22
N SER A 298 -2.42 14.87 1.96
CA SER A 298 -1.73 16.10 2.35
C SER A 298 -0.98 16.77 1.20
N ASP A 299 -0.69 18.05 1.38
CA ASP A 299 0.13 18.83 0.44
C ASP A 299 1.53 18.23 0.24
N LYS A 300 2.07 17.56 1.26
CA LYS A 300 3.38 16.87 1.15
C LYS A 300 3.42 15.85 0.02
N VAL A 301 2.31 15.16 -0.23
CA VAL A 301 2.18 14.20 -1.33
C VAL A 301 1.90 14.91 -2.64
N TYR A 302 0.91 15.83 -2.66
CA TYR A 302 0.56 16.56 -3.87
C TYR A 302 1.69 17.41 -4.42
N ASP A 303 2.52 18.00 -3.57
CA ASP A 303 3.69 18.78 -4.01
C ASP A 303 4.74 17.91 -4.72
N ARG A 304 4.75 16.58 -4.47
CA ARG A 304 5.70 15.62 -5.07
C ARG A 304 5.13 14.85 -6.25
N ALA A 305 3.82 14.74 -6.35
CA ALA A 305 3.13 13.97 -7.38
C ALA A 305 2.71 14.83 -8.59
N ALA A 306 2.65 14.25 -9.78
CA ALA A 306 1.78 14.75 -10.83
C ALA A 306 0.33 14.54 -10.40
N VAL A 307 -0.58 15.46 -10.72
CA VAL A 307 -2.00 15.35 -10.35
C VAL A 307 -2.85 15.38 -11.60
N LEU A 308 -3.70 14.38 -11.74
CA LEU A 308 -4.69 14.28 -12.82
C LEU A 308 -6.08 14.15 -12.24
N ASP A 309 -6.98 15.07 -12.57
CA ASP A 309 -8.39 14.95 -12.21
C ASP A 309 -9.14 14.30 -13.37
N LEU A 310 -9.84 13.22 -13.08
CA LEU A 310 -10.65 12.46 -14.04
C LEU A 310 -12.11 12.47 -13.56
N ASP A 311 -12.74 13.63 -13.71
CA ASP A 311 -14.09 13.88 -13.18
C ASP A 311 -15.20 13.59 -14.21
N LYS A 312 -14.88 13.59 -15.50
CA LYS A 312 -15.86 13.43 -16.59
C LYS A 312 -15.57 12.14 -17.38
N LYS A 313 -16.64 11.39 -17.68
CA LYS A 313 -16.55 10.27 -18.62
C LYS A 313 -16.53 10.80 -20.03
N CYS A 314 -15.60 10.32 -20.85
CA CYS A 314 -15.58 10.60 -22.28
C CYS A 314 -16.68 9.79 -22.99
N ALA A 315 -17.39 10.42 -23.91
CA ALA A 315 -18.32 9.71 -24.77
C ALA A 315 -17.57 8.77 -25.75
N PRO A 316 -18.14 7.61 -26.11
CA PRO A 316 -17.54 6.76 -27.14
C PRO A 316 -17.33 7.51 -28.46
N PHE A 317 -16.17 7.26 -29.09
CA PHE A 317 -15.80 7.82 -30.39
C PHE A 317 -15.28 6.71 -31.33
N ALA A 318 -15.27 6.96 -32.62
CA ALA A 318 -14.70 6.04 -33.60
C ALA A 318 -13.16 6.06 -33.47
N ALA A 319 -12.60 5.01 -32.88
CA ALA A 319 -11.17 4.85 -32.71
C ALA A 319 -10.53 4.21 -33.97
N LYS A 320 -9.31 4.61 -34.27
CA LYS A 320 -8.47 3.87 -35.23
C LYS A 320 -7.95 2.60 -34.56
N ALA A 321 -7.83 1.52 -35.31
CA ALA A 321 -7.19 0.31 -34.79
C ALA A 321 -5.74 0.64 -34.39
N ALA A 322 -5.36 0.29 -33.18
CA ALA A 322 -4.03 0.51 -32.64
C ALA A 322 -3.61 -0.72 -31.82
N SER A 323 -2.34 -1.10 -31.92
CA SER A 323 -1.74 -2.17 -31.10
C SER A 323 -0.96 -1.56 -29.94
N ASN A 324 -0.54 -2.43 -29.01
CA ASN A 324 0.38 -2.03 -27.96
C ASN A 324 1.71 -1.52 -28.56
N LEU A 325 2.32 -0.58 -27.87
CA LEU A 325 3.58 0.05 -28.24
C LEU A 325 4.68 -0.36 -27.23
N ARG A 326 5.62 -1.19 -27.66
CA ARG A 326 6.76 -1.51 -26.81
C ARG A 326 7.87 -0.50 -27.03
N ILE A 327 7.96 0.48 -26.13
CA ILE A 327 9.01 1.49 -26.09
C ILE A 327 9.88 1.27 -24.86
N SER A 328 11.20 1.48 -24.96
CA SER A 328 12.07 1.42 -23.80
C SER A 328 11.85 2.64 -22.90
N TRP A 329 12.03 2.46 -21.58
CA TRP A 329 11.94 3.59 -20.68
C TRP A 329 12.99 4.68 -20.97
N ARG A 330 14.17 4.28 -21.49
CA ARG A 330 15.23 5.21 -21.90
C ARG A 330 14.83 6.05 -23.09
N ASP A 331 14.15 5.46 -24.08
CA ASP A 331 13.63 6.19 -25.22
C ASP A 331 12.52 7.16 -24.78
N LEU A 332 11.63 6.74 -23.88
CA LEU A 332 10.61 7.63 -23.34
C LEU A 332 11.23 8.81 -22.57
N GLU A 333 12.23 8.55 -21.72
CA GLU A 333 12.98 9.62 -21.02
C GLU A 333 13.74 10.53 -21.99
N ALA A 334 14.31 9.96 -23.05
CA ALA A 334 14.98 10.77 -24.10
C ALA A 334 13.97 11.70 -24.78
N GLN A 335 12.74 11.26 -25.06
CA GLN A 335 11.67 12.12 -25.58
C GLN A 335 11.30 13.24 -24.60
N PHE A 336 11.19 12.95 -23.30
CA PHE A 336 10.96 13.98 -22.29
C PHE A 336 12.13 14.95 -22.18
N ALA A 337 13.36 14.49 -22.22
CA ALA A 337 14.56 15.34 -22.21
C ALA A 337 14.65 16.22 -23.44
N GLN A 338 14.35 15.66 -24.62
CA GLN A 338 14.28 16.40 -25.87
C GLN A 338 13.23 17.51 -25.80
N ALA A 339 12.03 17.22 -25.33
CA ALA A 339 10.97 18.22 -25.16
C ALA A 339 11.45 19.38 -24.27
N ARG A 340 12.09 19.11 -23.13
CA ARG A 340 12.64 20.13 -22.21
C ARG A 340 13.78 20.95 -22.83
N SER A 341 14.54 20.38 -23.75
CA SER A 341 15.61 21.10 -24.43
C SER A 341 15.11 22.01 -25.55
N GLN A 342 14.05 21.59 -26.27
CA GLN A 342 13.50 22.27 -27.42
C GLN A 342 12.48 23.34 -27.05
N VAL A 343 11.68 23.11 -26.03
CA VAL A 343 10.63 24.03 -25.60
C VAL A 343 10.97 24.55 -24.21
N ARG A 344 10.98 25.86 -24.06
CA ARG A 344 11.09 26.51 -22.74
C ARG A 344 9.81 27.29 -22.48
N MET A 345 9.46 27.40 -21.22
CA MET A 345 8.40 28.31 -20.81
C MET A 345 8.77 29.74 -21.27
N SER A 346 7.84 30.46 -21.87
CA SER A 346 8.12 31.82 -22.36
C SER A 346 8.41 32.77 -21.20
N ALA A 347 9.26 33.79 -21.45
CA ALA A 347 9.52 34.84 -20.46
C ALA A 347 8.24 35.56 -20.03
N GLU A 348 7.31 35.75 -20.97
CA GLU A 348 5.98 36.30 -20.70
C GLU A 348 5.18 35.39 -19.76
N GLY A 349 5.18 34.06 -19.97
CA GLY A 349 4.52 33.08 -19.09
C GLY A 349 5.11 33.09 -17.69
N GLU A 350 6.44 33.12 -17.56
CA GLU A 350 7.11 33.26 -16.27
C GLU A 350 6.72 34.55 -15.53
N GLN A 351 6.66 35.67 -16.27
CA GLN A 351 6.26 36.98 -15.71
C GLN A 351 4.80 36.98 -15.23
N LYS A 352 3.87 36.40 -16.01
CA LYS A 352 2.47 36.25 -15.62
C LYS A 352 2.30 35.40 -14.38
N LEU A 353 3.03 34.28 -14.29
CA LEU A 353 3.04 33.43 -13.10
C LEU A 353 3.62 34.15 -11.88
N ALA A 354 4.66 34.95 -12.04
CA ALA A 354 5.25 35.75 -10.95
C ALA A 354 4.26 36.80 -10.42
N GLN A 355 3.50 37.47 -11.30
CA GLN A 355 2.47 38.42 -10.89
C GLN A 355 1.33 37.74 -10.14
N LEU A 356 0.91 36.55 -10.60
CA LEU A 356 -0.09 35.75 -9.93
C LEU A 356 0.39 35.24 -8.55
N ASP A 357 1.65 34.81 -8.44
CA ASP A 357 2.26 34.36 -7.18
C ASP A 357 2.32 35.50 -6.16
N GLU A 358 2.69 36.70 -6.60
CA GLU A 358 2.74 37.88 -5.73
C GLU A 358 1.35 38.26 -5.22
N HIS A 359 0.32 38.18 -6.07
CA HIS A 359 -1.07 38.42 -5.64
C HIS A 359 -1.53 37.38 -4.62
N LEU A 360 -1.34 36.08 -4.91
CA LEU A 360 -1.72 34.98 -4.00
C LEU A 360 -0.98 35.09 -2.67
N ARG A 361 0.29 35.43 -2.69
CA ARG A 361 1.11 35.62 -1.49
C ARG A 361 0.60 36.77 -0.62
N THR A 362 0.30 37.90 -1.24
CA THR A 362 -0.06 39.13 -0.54
C THR A 362 -1.47 39.08 0.04
N HIS A 363 -2.43 38.52 -0.71
CA HIS A 363 -3.85 38.53 -0.34
C HIS A 363 -4.30 37.25 0.36
N LEU A 364 -3.68 36.11 0.04
CA LEU A 364 -4.16 34.78 0.46
C LEU A 364 -3.11 33.99 1.25
N GLY A 365 -1.88 34.51 1.37
CA GLY A 365 -0.80 33.82 2.07
C GLY A 365 -0.31 32.53 1.39
N ILE A 366 -0.63 32.35 0.10
CA ILE A 366 -0.25 31.18 -0.69
C ILE A 366 0.85 31.56 -1.66
N THR A 367 1.85 30.71 -1.82
CA THR A 367 2.95 30.91 -2.78
C THR A 367 3.24 29.63 -3.57
N PHE A 368 3.77 29.79 -4.79
CA PHE A 368 4.12 28.68 -5.67
C PHE A 368 5.32 27.88 -5.14
N GLY A 369 6.30 28.55 -4.54
CA GLY A 369 7.55 27.93 -4.11
C GLY A 369 8.42 27.38 -5.25
N ASN A 370 9.69 27.13 -4.95
CA ASN A 370 10.68 26.67 -5.94
C ASN A 370 10.35 25.31 -6.56
N ARG A 371 9.67 24.43 -5.80
CA ARG A 371 9.29 23.09 -6.28
C ARG A 371 8.25 23.18 -7.40
N ILE A 372 7.22 23.98 -7.23
CA ILE A 372 6.17 24.17 -8.24
C ILE A 372 6.73 24.82 -9.49
N MET A 373 7.58 25.84 -9.33
CA MET A 373 8.25 26.47 -10.49
C MET A 373 9.14 25.49 -11.26
N ARG A 374 9.87 24.60 -10.56
CA ARG A 374 10.63 23.53 -11.21
C ARG A 374 9.69 22.57 -11.95
N GLN A 375 8.59 22.15 -11.34
CA GLN A 375 7.62 21.27 -11.98
C GLN A 375 6.97 21.90 -13.22
N LEU A 376 6.66 23.18 -13.18
CA LEU A 376 6.18 23.92 -14.36
C LEU A 376 7.19 23.88 -15.50
N ARG A 377 8.48 24.13 -15.20
CA ARG A 377 9.56 24.09 -16.22
C ARG A 377 9.79 22.67 -16.78
N GLU A 378 9.45 21.63 -16.05
CA GLU A 378 9.51 20.24 -16.53
C GLU A 378 8.24 19.83 -17.27
N TYR A 379 7.06 20.22 -16.78
CA TYR A 379 5.77 19.79 -17.30
C TYR A 379 5.37 20.51 -18.60
N VAL A 380 5.52 21.84 -18.63
CA VAL A 380 5.08 22.66 -19.78
C VAL A 380 5.70 22.21 -21.10
N PRO A 381 7.04 22.01 -21.21
CA PRO A 381 7.64 21.50 -22.44
C PRO A 381 7.10 20.15 -22.89
N VAL A 382 6.94 19.24 -21.96
CA VAL A 382 6.47 17.87 -22.25
C VAL A 382 5.00 17.91 -22.71
N MET A 383 4.17 18.73 -22.06
CA MET A 383 2.77 18.90 -22.46
C MET A 383 2.65 19.48 -23.89
N VAL A 384 3.49 20.45 -24.23
CA VAL A 384 3.54 21.01 -25.60
C VAL A 384 3.98 19.94 -26.60
N ALA A 385 4.99 19.14 -26.28
CA ALA A 385 5.43 18.04 -27.12
C ALA A 385 4.38 16.93 -27.27
N CYS A 386 3.49 16.74 -26.28
CA CYS A 386 2.30 15.88 -26.38
C CYS A 386 1.19 16.48 -27.27
N GLY A 387 1.38 17.67 -27.83
CA GLY A 387 0.38 18.38 -28.65
C GLY A 387 -0.59 19.26 -27.85
N GLY A 388 -0.25 19.59 -26.61
CA GLY A 388 -0.96 20.57 -25.78
C GLY A 388 -0.45 21.98 -26.00
N THR A 389 -0.95 22.95 -25.20
CA THR A 389 -0.53 24.35 -25.23
C THR A 389 0.20 24.71 -23.94
N GLN A 390 1.07 25.74 -24.02
CA GLN A 390 1.80 26.26 -22.87
C GLN A 390 0.84 26.79 -21.80
N THR A 391 -0.17 27.57 -22.20
CA THR A 391 -1.18 28.13 -21.29
C THR A 391 -2.01 27.03 -20.64
N GLY A 392 -2.42 26.00 -21.41
CA GLY A 392 -3.14 24.85 -20.88
C GLY A 392 -2.31 24.04 -19.86
N ALA A 393 -1.00 23.93 -20.08
CA ALA A 393 -0.11 23.28 -19.12
C ALA A 393 0.05 24.08 -17.82
N MET A 394 0.12 25.42 -17.92
CA MET A 394 0.13 26.29 -16.74
C MET A 394 -1.19 26.19 -15.98
N ASP A 395 -2.32 26.19 -16.69
CA ASP A 395 -3.65 26.05 -16.11
C ASP A 395 -3.81 24.73 -15.33
N ASP A 396 -3.31 23.63 -15.90
CA ASP A 396 -3.31 22.31 -15.23
C ASP A 396 -2.61 22.35 -13.86
N ILE A 397 -1.40 22.93 -13.80
CA ILE A 397 -0.64 23.00 -12.55
C ILE A 397 -1.28 23.98 -11.56
N LEU A 398 -1.75 25.13 -12.05
CA LEU A 398 -2.43 26.12 -11.21
C LEU A 398 -3.67 25.53 -10.56
N ALA A 399 -4.59 25.00 -11.35
CA ALA A 399 -5.84 24.46 -10.85
C ALA A 399 -5.64 23.34 -9.81
N ARG A 400 -4.73 22.40 -10.12
CA ARG A 400 -4.61 21.17 -9.34
C ARG A 400 -3.67 21.23 -8.16
N LYS A 401 -2.70 22.13 -8.19
CA LYS A 401 -1.67 22.21 -7.13
C LYS A 401 -1.72 23.48 -6.30
N ILE A 402 -2.04 24.59 -6.92
CA ILE A 402 -1.97 25.89 -6.28
C ILE A 402 -3.32 26.32 -5.75
N LEU A 403 -4.33 26.41 -6.63
CA LEU A 403 -5.66 26.86 -6.24
C LEU A 403 -6.34 25.91 -5.24
N ARG A 404 -5.97 24.63 -5.27
CA ARG A 404 -6.43 23.67 -4.27
C ARG A 404 -6.11 24.07 -2.82
N LYS A 405 -5.00 24.79 -2.60
CA LYS A 405 -4.64 25.29 -1.26
C LYS A 405 -5.63 26.30 -0.71
N LEU A 406 -6.44 26.90 -1.58
CA LEU A 406 -7.52 27.81 -1.19
C LEU A 406 -8.60 27.12 -0.34
N GLU A 407 -8.82 25.80 -0.50
CA GLU A 407 -9.81 25.03 0.26
C GLU A 407 -9.57 25.08 1.78
N GLN A 408 -8.36 25.42 2.22
CA GLN A 408 -8.00 25.53 3.64
C GLN A 408 -8.27 26.92 4.23
N LEU A 409 -8.65 27.89 3.39
CA LEU A 409 -8.90 29.27 3.84
C LEU A 409 -10.35 29.47 4.29
N SER A 410 -10.59 30.54 5.04
CA SER A 410 -11.93 30.83 5.52
C SER A 410 -12.89 31.20 4.39
N PRO A 411 -14.17 30.74 4.42
CA PRO A 411 -15.17 31.08 3.42
C PRO A 411 -15.37 32.60 3.21
N VAL A 412 -15.25 33.40 4.28
CA VAL A 412 -15.40 34.86 4.19
C VAL A 412 -14.31 35.48 3.32
N LEU A 413 -13.06 35.06 3.50
CA LEU A 413 -11.92 35.52 2.68
C LEU A 413 -12.07 35.07 1.23
N LEU A 414 -12.52 33.84 1.01
CA LEU A 414 -12.69 33.30 -0.34
C LEU A 414 -13.77 34.05 -1.13
N ARG A 415 -14.87 34.43 -0.48
CA ARG A 415 -15.94 35.22 -1.14
C ARG A 415 -15.47 36.59 -1.63
N SER A 416 -14.55 37.23 -0.91
CA SER A 416 -13.98 38.52 -1.33
C SER A 416 -12.91 38.38 -2.39
N GLU A 417 -12.02 37.39 -2.26
CA GLU A 417 -10.80 37.30 -3.08
C GLU A 417 -10.98 36.52 -4.38
N ILE A 418 -11.89 35.52 -4.43
CA ILE A 418 -12.08 34.74 -5.66
C ILE A 418 -12.53 35.59 -6.85
N PRO A 419 -13.49 36.55 -6.73
CA PRO A 419 -13.83 37.43 -7.84
C PRO A 419 -12.65 38.25 -8.35
N VAL A 420 -11.82 38.78 -7.47
CA VAL A 420 -10.61 39.54 -7.81
C VAL A 420 -9.60 38.63 -8.55
N LEU A 421 -9.41 37.40 -8.05
CA LEU A 421 -8.52 36.42 -8.67
C LEU A 421 -9.00 36.00 -10.06
N LEU A 422 -10.30 35.86 -10.28
CA LEU A 422 -10.88 35.59 -11.61
C LEU A 422 -10.60 36.72 -12.60
N THR A 423 -10.79 37.97 -12.18
CA THR A 423 -10.45 39.15 -13.00
C THR A 423 -8.97 39.16 -13.31
N LEU A 424 -8.09 38.95 -12.33
CA LEU A 424 -6.63 38.91 -12.54
C LEU A 424 -6.23 37.82 -13.54
N LEU A 425 -6.83 36.63 -13.47
CA LEU A 425 -6.58 35.55 -14.44
C LEU A 425 -6.97 35.95 -15.85
N GLU A 426 -8.08 36.67 -16.03
CA GLU A 426 -8.50 37.19 -17.32
C GLU A 426 -7.56 38.26 -17.85
N GLU A 427 -7.13 39.19 -17.01
CA GLU A 427 -6.17 40.22 -17.37
C GLU A 427 -4.78 39.66 -17.78
N LEU A 428 -4.29 38.67 -17.06
CA LEU A 428 -2.98 38.07 -17.28
C LEU A 428 -2.96 37.13 -18.51
N PHE A 429 -3.97 36.28 -18.66
CA PHE A 429 -3.94 35.18 -19.63
C PHE A 429 -4.94 35.33 -20.78
N GLY A 430 -5.98 36.14 -20.62
CA GLY A 430 -7.05 36.33 -21.60
C GLY A 430 -8.36 35.71 -21.18
N GLU A 431 -9.48 36.22 -21.73
CA GLU A 431 -10.86 35.90 -21.29
C GLU A 431 -11.20 34.42 -21.35
N ASP A 432 -10.81 33.69 -22.39
CA ASP A 432 -11.11 32.29 -22.61
C ASP A 432 -9.96 31.33 -22.26
N GLN A 433 -8.89 31.87 -21.68
CA GLN A 433 -7.75 31.11 -21.25
C GLN A 433 -7.92 30.62 -19.80
N MET A 434 -7.16 29.62 -19.39
CA MET A 434 -7.19 29.07 -18.02
C MET A 434 -8.56 28.49 -17.59
N PRO A 435 -9.22 27.67 -18.42
CA PRO A 435 -10.57 27.18 -18.13
C PRO A 435 -10.66 26.32 -16.87
N LEU A 436 -9.61 25.53 -16.57
CA LEU A 436 -9.60 24.66 -15.37
C LEU A 436 -9.52 25.48 -14.09
N SER A 437 -8.65 26.48 -14.06
CA SER A 437 -8.52 27.40 -12.92
C SER A 437 -9.81 28.17 -12.69
N ARG A 438 -10.44 28.64 -13.73
CA ARG A 438 -11.73 29.36 -13.65
C ARG A 438 -12.86 28.45 -13.17
N GLU A 439 -12.99 27.24 -13.73
CA GLU A 439 -13.99 26.25 -13.29
C GLU A 439 -13.78 25.88 -11.81
N TYR A 440 -12.52 25.70 -11.41
CA TYR A 440 -12.15 25.41 -10.03
C TYR A 440 -12.57 26.55 -9.07
N LEU A 441 -12.19 27.79 -9.37
CA LEU A 441 -12.55 28.95 -8.55
C LEU A 441 -14.05 29.18 -8.49
N ALA A 442 -14.76 29.03 -9.61
CA ALA A 442 -16.22 29.17 -9.67
C ALA A 442 -16.92 28.08 -8.81
N ARG A 443 -16.40 26.84 -8.81
CA ARG A 443 -16.90 25.76 -7.95
C ARG A 443 -16.62 26.07 -6.48
N LEU A 444 -15.42 26.51 -6.16
CA LEU A 444 -15.03 26.86 -4.78
C LEU A 444 -15.89 28.00 -4.25
N LEU A 445 -16.16 29.02 -5.05
CA LEU A 445 -17.03 30.14 -4.67
C LEU A 445 -18.47 29.70 -4.38
N LYS A 446 -18.98 28.68 -5.10
CA LYS A 446 -20.32 28.14 -4.85
C LYS A 446 -20.43 27.31 -3.56
N SER A 447 -19.31 26.77 -3.09
CA SER A 447 -19.25 25.95 -1.86
C SER A 447 -18.99 26.77 -0.60
N THR A 448 -18.64 28.04 -0.73
CA THR A 448 -18.41 29.00 0.36
C THR A 448 -19.63 29.86 0.64
#